data_862026d00b0ab461f99be237ad621a0d
#
_entry.id   862026d00b0ab461f99be237ad621a0d
#
_cell.length_a   1.000
_cell.length_b   1.000
_cell.length_c   1.000
_cell.angle_alpha   90.00
_cell.angle_beta   90.00
_cell.angle_gamma   90.00
#
_symmetry.space_group_name_H-M   'P 1'
#
loop_
_entity.id
_entity.type
_entity.pdbx_description
1 polymer ?
#
loop_
_entity_poly.entity_id
_entity_poly.type
_entity_poly.pdbx_seq_one_letter_code
_entity_poly.pdbx_strand_id
1 'polypeptide(L)'
;MLDMTFEQFNSLNFKLYDGNPVIKNPLNSFVIADPSVIEAEYSPDGKLHLFAHGFFGVYHYISDDGFNFHKFAKVAVNAMRPNINYIEGKYYLFYEKTRPVIFNFLSMFGGKWESDIYCIESTDLVNWTEEYPVITHTRDYEDFGKGHAISNPFLTKFGDKYRLYYSCGQTFIEDCGFGEPTHISFAESDNVSRGYISLEKPIISPDESSLHLNLCSGCLKVYHLSDCYIGLQNGIYKRDGKSHSGIVLLKSDDGINFEYIRDFLSPQMCGDNKWMAQYVYACCLSKQGNKLRLYFNARNTSSNVTGRESIGIYEADI
;
A
#
# COMPACT_ATOMS: atom_id res chain seq x y z
N MET A 1 1.06 4.17 -16.68
CA MET A 1 1.31 2.99 -17.54
C MET A 1 2.82 2.76 -17.58
N LEU A 2 3.26 1.51 -17.39
CA LEU A 2 4.66 1.13 -17.62
C LEU A 2 4.80 0.66 -19.08
N ASP A 3 5.68 1.29 -19.83
CA ASP A 3 5.91 0.99 -21.26
C ASP A 3 6.81 -0.26 -21.39
N MET A 4 6.25 -1.41 -21.03
CA MET A 4 6.85 -2.73 -21.15
C MET A 4 5.78 -3.83 -21.12
N THR A 5 6.09 -4.99 -21.71
CA THR A 5 5.24 -6.18 -21.64
C THR A 5 5.39 -6.91 -20.30
N PHE A 6 4.46 -7.84 -20.02
CA PHE A 6 4.56 -8.72 -18.87
C PHE A 6 5.85 -9.57 -18.87
N GLU A 7 6.24 -10.09 -20.04
CA GLU A 7 7.46 -10.88 -20.16
C GLU A 7 8.70 -10.07 -19.81
N GLN A 8 8.78 -8.82 -20.30
CA GLN A 8 9.87 -7.90 -19.96
C GLN A 8 9.88 -7.62 -18.45
N PHE A 9 8.73 -7.26 -17.85
CA PHE A 9 8.64 -7.01 -16.40
C PHE A 9 9.04 -8.23 -15.57
N ASN A 10 8.53 -9.42 -15.94
CA ASN A 10 8.77 -10.64 -15.18
C ASN A 10 10.23 -11.14 -15.27
N SER A 11 10.95 -10.75 -16.34
CA SER A 11 12.36 -11.07 -16.54
C SER A 11 13.32 -10.11 -15.80
N LEU A 12 12.85 -9.00 -15.26
CA LEU A 12 13.69 -8.04 -14.55
C LEU A 12 14.34 -8.66 -13.30
N ASN A 13 15.62 -8.37 -13.13
CA ASN A 13 16.39 -8.85 -11.98
C ASN A 13 16.38 -7.80 -10.87
N PHE A 14 15.33 -7.80 -10.07
CA PHE A 14 15.23 -6.93 -8.90
C PHE A 14 16.23 -7.32 -7.81
N LYS A 15 16.82 -6.33 -7.14
CA LYS A 15 17.74 -6.49 -6.02
C LYS A 15 17.42 -5.51 -4.90
N LEU A 16 17.65 -5.95 -3.65
CA LEU A 16 17.57 -5.04 -2.51
C LEU A 16 18.69 -4.00 -2.61
N TYR A 17 18.35 -2.75 -2.36
CA TYR A 17 19.34 -1.68 -2.29
C TYR A 17 20.22 -1.86 -1.05
N ASP A 18 21.54 -1.78 -1.21
CA ASP A 18 22.50 -2.01 -0.12
C ASP A 18 22.38 -1.03 1.05
N GLY A 19 21.91 0.19 0.76
CA GLY A 19 21.71 1.25 1.76
C GLY A 19 20.39 1.16 2.54
N ASN A 20 19.61 0.09 2.38
CA ASN A 20 18.35 -0.09 3.09
C ASN A 20 18.51 -0.16 4.62
N PRO A 21 17.49 0.30 5.42
CA PRO A 21 16.30 1.03 4.98
C PRO A 21 16.60 2.50 4.68
N VAL A 22 15.90 3.07 3.66
CA VAL A 22 16.06 4.47 3.25
C VAL A 22 15.28 5.44 4.12
N ILE A 23 14.17 5.00 4.74
CA ILE A 23 13.47 5.74 5.78
C ILE A 23 13.30 4.84 6.99
N LYS A 24 13.98 5.19 8.07
CA LYS A 24 13.84 4.51 9.37
C LYS A 24 12.63 5.05 10.13
N ASN A 25 11.99 4.22 10.93
CA ASN A 25 10.94 4.66 11.83
C ASN A 25 11.45 5.80 12.73
N PRO A 26 10.64 6.87 12.94
CA PRO A 26 10.99 7.94 13.86
C PRO A 26 11.11 7.44 15.30
N LEU A 27 11.90 8.13 16.13
CA LEU A 27 12.07 7.77 17.56
C LEU A 27 10.76 7.73 18.35
N ASN A 28 9.76 8.52 17.95
CA ASN A 28 8.45 8.63 18.58
C ASN A 28 7.35 7.82 17.89
N SER A 29 7.71 6.95 16.93
CA SER A 29 6.76 6.08 16.23
C SER A 29 7.38 4.71 15.97
N PHE A 30 6.59 3.67 16.16
CA PHE A 30 7.00 2.29 15.81
C PHE A 30 6.88 2.00 14.32
N VAL A 31 6.19 2.88 13.59
CA VAL A 31 5.76 2.66 12.21
C VAL A 31 6.15 3.84 11.34
N ILE A 32 6.74 3.54 10.20
CA ILE A 32 6.70 4.31 8.96
C ILE A 32 6.43 3.33 7.83
N ALA A 33 5.27 3.46 7.19
CA ALA A 33 4.71 2.41 6.34
C ALA A 33 3.90 2.92 5.16
N ASP A 34 3.56 2.02 4.25
CA ASP A 34 2.72 2.22 3.07
C ASP A 34 3.20 3.37 2.19
N PRO A 35 4.40 3.27 1.62
CA PRO A 35 4.93 4.33 0.78
C PRO A 35 4.12 4.52 -0.50
N SER A 36 3.94 5.77 -0.90
CA SER A 36 3.39 6.17 -2.20
C SER A 36 4.16 7.36 -2.72
N VAL A 37 4.50 7.36 -4.01
CA VAL A 37 5.54 8.24 -4.58
C VAL A 37 5.00 9.05 -5.75
N ILE A 38 5.44 10.32 -5.85
CA ILE A 38 5.40 11.14 -7.06
C ILE A 38 6.85 11.27 -7.55
N GLU A 39 7.08 10.87 -8.78
CA GLU A 39 8.36 10.97 -9.48
C GLU A 39 8.73 12.44 -9.74
N ALA A 40 10.03 12.70 -9.81
CA ALA A 40 10.58 14.05 -10.01
C ALA A 40 10.02 14.75 -11.25
N GLU A 41 9.75 14.02 -12.33
CA GLU A 41 9.20 14.56 -13.57
C GLU A 41 7.75 15.09 -13.43
N TYR A 42 7.00 14.60 -12.45
CA TYR A 42 5.62 15.03 -12.16
C TYR A 42 5.52 15.94 -10.93
N SER A 43 6.65 16.29 -10.30
CA SER A 43 6.67 17.16 -9.13
C SER A 43 6.92 18.62 -9.51
N PRO A 44 6.44 19.59 -8.71
CA PRO A 44 6.58 21.00 -9.03
C PRO A 44 8.00 21.54 -8.84
N ASP A 45 8.84 20.86 -8.08
CA ASP A 45 10.22 21.26 -7.75
C ASP A 45 11.31 20.34 -8.34
N GLY A 46 10.91 19.36 -9.16
CA GLY A 46 11.82 18.40 -9.79
C GLY A 46 12.43 17.39 -8.83
N LYS A 47 11.85 17.23 -7.63
CA LYS A 47 12.29 16.27 -6.62
C LYS A 47 11.33 15.09 -6.52
N LEU A 48 11.80 14.01 -5.93
CA LEU A 48 10.96 12.87 -5.61
C LEU A 48 10.24 13.12 -4.28
N HIS A 49 8.91 12.97 -4.30
CA HIS A 49 8.05 13.13 -3.13
C HIS A 49 7.49 11.76 -2.71
N LEU A 50 7.66 11.42 -1.44
CA LEU A 50 7.15 10.18 -0.87
C LEU A 50 6.20 10.49 0.28
N PHE A 51 5.03 9.86 0.23
CA PHE A 51 4.01 9.91 1.27
C PHE A 51 3.98 8.56 1.98
N ALA A 52 4.02 8.58 3.30
CA ALA A 52 3.94 7.38 4.12
C ALA A 52 3.24 7.68 5.44
N HIS A 53 2.58 6.70 6.03
CA HIS A 53 1.98 6.93 7.32
C HIS A 53 2.92 6.54 8.47
N GLY A 54 2.80 7.28 9.55
CA GLY A 54 3.27 6.90 10.87
C GLY A 54 2.08 6.78 11.81
N PHE A 55 2.35 6.66 13.10
CA PHE A 55 1.29 6.45 14.10
C PHE A 55 0.23 7.57 14.17
N PHE A 56 0.60 8.82 13.84
CA PHE A 56 -0.28 10.00 14.00
C PHE A 56 -0.83 10.57 12.70
N GLY A 57 -0.61 9.92 11.57
CA GLY A 57 -1.11 10.36 10.27
C GLY A 57 -0.14 10.16 9.12
N VAL A 58 -0.44 10.78 8.00
CA VAL A 58 0.36 10.72 6.78
C VAL A 58 1.39 11.85 6.77
N TYR A 59 2.63 11.47 6.48
CA TYR A 59 3.78 12.36 6.38
C TYR A 59 4.29 12.41 4.96
N HIS A 60 4.76 13.59 4.58
CA HIS A 60 5.38 13.90 3.31
C HIS A 60 6.89 14.00 3.49
N TYR A 61 7.63 13.29 2.64
CA TYR A 61 9.09 13.27 2.56
C TYR A 61 9.53 13.70 1.18
N ILE A 62 10.69 14.35 1.09
CA ILE A 62 11.28 14.83 -0.16
C ILE A 62 12.70 14.27 -0.29
N SER A 63 13.11 13.94 -1.52
CA SER A 63 14.45 13.48 -1.83
C SER A 63 14.91 13.98 -3.21
N ASP A 64 16.19 14.36 -3.32
CA ASP A 64 16.82 14.73 -4.59
C ASP A 64 17.29 13.50 -5.39
N ASP A 65 17.54 12.36 -4.73
CA ASP A 65 18.18 11.17 -5.32
C ASP A 65 17.32 9.88 -5.21
N GLY A 66 16.20 9.94 -4.47
CA GLY A 66 15.32 8.81 -4.22
C GLY A 66 15.84 7.83 -3.15
N PHE A 67 16.94 8.15 -2.47
CA PHE A 67 17.53 7.35 -1.40
C PHE A 67 17.59 8.10 -0.07
N ASN A 68 17.97 9.37 -0.11
CA ASN A 68 18.12 10.23 1.06
C ASN A 68 16.85 11.08 1.24
N PHE A 69 15.96 10.63 2.09
CA PHE A 69 14.69 11.29 2.36
C PHE A 69 14.75 12.16 3.61
N HIS A 70 14.21 13.36 3.52
CA HIS A 70 13.95 14.21 4.67
C HIS A 70 12.47 14.51 4.81
N LYS A 71 12.00 14.52 6.05
CA LYS A 71 10.60 14.81 6.36
C LYS A 71 10.31 16.28 6.09
N PHE A 72 9.30 16.54 5.26
CA PHE A 72 8.87 17.88 4.89
C PHE A 72 7.66 18.34 5.73
N ALA A 73 6.58 17.56 5.74
CA ALA A 73 5.34 17.93 6.41
C ALA A 73 4.57 16.73 6.98
N LYS A 74 3.56 17.00 7.80
CA LYS A 74 2.45 16.09 8.07
C LYS A 74 1.22 16.63 7.34
N VAL A 75 0.66 15.86 6.41
CA VAL A 75 -0.39 16.32 5.48
C VAL A 75 -1.79 15.88 5.88
N ALA A 76 -1.93 14.79 6.64
CA ALA A 76 -3.21 14.35 7.17
C ALA A 76 -3.07 13.76 8.57
N VAL A 77 -4.08 13.95 9.42
CA VAL A 77 -4.14 13.40 10.80
C VAL A 77 -5.17 12.29 10.89
N ASN A 78 -4.94 11.33 11.79
CA ASN A 78 -5.78 10.11 11.89
C ASN A 78 -5.93 9.45 10.51
N ALA A 79 -4.84 9.37 9.76
CA ALA A 79 -4.79 8.94 8.39
C ALA A 79 -3.65 7.94 8.18
N MET A 80 -3.90 6.92 7.38
CA MET A 80 -2.98 5.81 7.11
C MET A 80 -3.00 5.46 5.62
N ARG A 81 -2.03 4.67 5.17
CA ARG A 81 -2.03 3.98 3.87
C ARG A 81 -2.30 4.92 2.69
N PRO A 82 -1.45 5.93 2.47
CA PRO A 82 -1.64 6.92 1.42
C PRO A 82 -1.46 6.35 0.02
N ASN A 83 -2.19 6.91 -0.95
CA ASN A 83 -1.96 6.75 -2.37
C ASN A 83 -2.03 8.12 -3.06
N ILE A 84 -0.86 8.63 -3.48
CA ILE A 84 -0.74 9.90 -4.19
C ILE A 84 -0.76 9.66 -5.70
N ASN A 85 -1.47 10.52 -6.43
CA ASN A 85 -1.58 10.47 -7.89
C ASN A 85 -1.50 11.88 -8.47
N TYR A 86 -0.82 12.02 -9.61
CA TYR A 86 -0.82 13.24 -10.42
C TYR A 86 -1.65 13.02 -11.68
N ILE A 87 -2.73 13.78 -11.83
CA ILE A 87 -3.69 13.65 -12.93
C ILE A 87 -4.10 15.04 -13.38
N GLU A 88 -3.89 15.34 -14.66
CA GLU A 88 -4.34 16.58 -15.31
C GLU A 88 -3.93 17.86 -14.56
N GLY A 89 -2.69 17.91 -14.09
CA GLY A 89 -2.14 19.09 -13.42
C GLY A 89 -2.48 19.20 -11.93
N LYS A 90 -3.09 18.18 -11.34
CA LYS A 90 -3.49 18.13 -9.93
C LYS A 90 -2.96 16.89 -9.24
N TYR A 91 -2.68 17.01 -7.95
CA TYR A 91 -2.36 15.90 -7.07
C TYR A 91 -3.58 15.50 -6.25
N TYR A 92 -3.84 14.20 -6.19
CA TYR A 92 -4.91 13.57 -5.42
C TYR A 92 -4.29 12.61 -4.42
N LEU A 93 -4.39 12.93 -3.15
CA LEU A 93 -3.91 12.06 -2.08
C LEU A 93 -5.10 11.34 -1.44
N PHE A 94 -5.28 10.09 -1.81
CA PHE A 94 -6.21 9.17 -1.17
C PHE A 94 -5.56 8.55 0.06
N TYR A 95 -6.32 8.35 1.12
CA TYR A 95 -5.83 7.68 2.32
C TYR A 95 -6.98 7.07 3.12
N GLU A 96 -6.63 6.11 3.96
CA GLU A 96 -7.53 5.58 4.96
C GLU A 96 -7.68 6.59 6.10
N LYS A 97 -8.90 7.08 6.33
CA LYS A 97 -9.25 7.92 7.47
C LYS A 97 -9.75 7.05 8.60
N THR A 98 -9.08 7.10 9.74
CA THR A 98 -9.41 6.33 10.92
C THR A 98 -10.06 7.20 11.99
N ARG A 99 -10.65 6.57 12.99
CA ARG A 99 -11.00 7.25 14.24
C ARG A 99 -9.74 7.84 14.90
N PRO A 100 -9.90 8.79 15.84
CA PRO A 100 -8.75 9.30 16.60
C PRO A 100 -7.90 8.20 17.21
N VAL A 101 -6.58 8.40 17.24
CA VAL A 101 -5.53 7.44 17.62
C VAL A 101 -5.84 6.60 18.86
N ILE A 102 -6.55 7.15 19.84
CA ILE A 102 -6.93 6.41 21.04
C ILE A 102 -7.81 5.20 20.74
N PHE A 103 -8.69 5.30 19.73
CA PHE A 103 -9.55 4.21 19.30
C PHE A 103 -8.78 3.16 18.49
N ASN A 104 -7.80 3.61 17.68
CA ASN A 104 -6.89 2.70 16.98
C ASN A 104 -6.04 1.90 17.97
N PHE A 105 -5.59 2.53 19.07
CA PHE A 105 -4.91 1.84 20.15
C PHE A 105 -5.78 0.76 20.80
N LEU A 106 -7.06 1.03 21.01
CA LEU A 106 -8.01 0.06 21.55
C LEU A 106 -8.24 -1.14 20.58
N SER A 107 -8.18 -0.91 19.27
CA SER A 107 -8.32 -2.01 18.28
C SER A 107 -7.16 -3.00 18.31
N MET A 108 -5.96 -2.58 18.73
CA MET A 108 -4.81 -3.47 18.97
C MET A 108 -5.09 -4.48 20.11
N PHE A 109 -6.08 -4.24 20.95
CA PHE A 109 -6.54 -5.14 22.01
C PHE A 109 -7.86 -5.86 21.64
N GLY A 110 -8.13 -6.02 20.34
CA GLY A 110 -9.31 -6.70 19.83
C GLY A 110 -10.58 -5.85 19.77
N GLY A 111 -10.46 -4.53 19.90
CA GLY A 111 -11.55 -3.58 19.65
C GLY A 111 -11.93 -3.50 18.16
N LYS A 112 -13.11 -2.95 17.87
CA LYS A 112 -13.59 -2.79 16.50
C LYS A 112 -12.81 -1.70 15.76
N TRP A 113 -12.33 -2.01 14.55
CA TRP A 113 -11.73 -1.04 13.64
C TRP A 113 -12.82 -0.39 12.77
N GLU A 114 -12.71 0.91 12.53
CA GLU A 114 -13.62 1.63 11.62
C GLU A 114 -12.83 2.67 10.84
N SER A 115 -12.86 2.57 9.52
CA SER A 115 -12.18 3.48 8.60
C SER A 115 -12.86 3.51 7.24
N ASP A 116 -12.69 4.66 6.56
CA ASP A 116 -13.16 4.92 5.21
C ASP A 116 -12.04 5.58 4.38
N ILE A 117 -12.18 5.62 3.05
CA ILE A 117 -11.23 6.32 2.19
C ILE A 117 -11.66 7.77 1.99
N TYR A 118 -10.73 8.66 2.26
CA TYR A 118 -10.82 10.11 2.06
C TYR A 118 -9.80 10.58 1.03
N CYS A 119 -10.02 11.78 0.52
CA CYS A 119 -9.11 12.45 -0.41
C CYS A 119 -8.89 13.91 0.00
N ILE A 120 -7.69 14.40 -0.29
CA ILE A 120 -7.32 15.82 -0.34
C ILE A 120 -6.66 16.11 -1.68
N GLU A 121 -6.81 17.32 -2.19
CA GLU A 121 -6.26 17.75 -3.49
C GLU A 121 -5.24 18.87 -3.30
N SER A 122 -4.26 18.93 -4.20
CA SER A 122 -3.27 20.01 -4.26
C SER A 122 -2.84 20.29 -5.69
N THR A 123 -2.33 21.48 -5.94
CA THR A 123 -1.66 21.83 -7.20
C THR A 123 -0.14 22.00 -7.05
N ASP A 124 0.37 21.97 -5.81
CA ASP A 124 1.76 22.31 -5.49
C ASP A 124 2.42 21.38 -4.45
N LEU A 125 1.70 20.32 -3.96
CA LEU A 125 2.11 19.39 -2.91
C LEU A 125 2.37 20.06 -1.53
N VAL A 126 2.03 21.32 -1.38
CA VAL A 126 2.21 22.10 -0.14
C VAL A 126 0.87 22.51 0.46
N ASN A 127 0.01 23.09 -0.39
CA ASN A 127 -1.31 23.56 0.01
C ASN A 127 -2.37 22.52 -0.38
N TRP A 128 -3.10 22.02 0.61
CA TRP A 128 -4.08 20.96 0.44
C TRP A 128 -5.50 21.48 0.74
N THR A 129 -6.47 20.96 0.00
CA THR A 129 -7.90 21.23 0.26
C THR A 129 -8.32 20.62 1.61
N GLU A 130 -9.54 20.97 2.05
CA GLU A 130 -10.20 20.18 3.09
C GLU A 130 -10.43 18.75 2.62
N GLU A 131 -10.40 17.81 3.58
CA GLU A 131 -10.61 16.39 3.32
C GLU A 131 -12.09 16.08 3.07
N TYR A 132 -12.37 15.13 2.18
CA TYR A 132 -13.71 14.66 1.90
C TYR A 132 -13.75 13.13 1.70
N PRO A 133 -14.88 12.47 2.02
CA PRO A 133 -15.01 11.03 1.84
C PRO A 133 -15.11 10.67 0.35
N VAL A 134 -14.51 9.56 -0.05
CA VAL A 134 -14.50 9.02 -1.41
C VAL A 134 -15.18 7.65 -1.48
N ILE A 135 -14.80 6.72 -0.60
CA ILE A 135 -15.46 5.44 -0.42
C ILE A 135 -15.77 5.28 1.05
N THR A 136 -17.04 5.06 1.34
CA THR A 136 -17.55 4.75 2.68
C THR A 136 -18.17 3.36 2.66
N HIS A 137 -18.35 2.76 3.82
CA HIS A 137 -18.97 1.45 3.99
C HIS A 137 -20.37 1.38 3.34
N THR A 138 -20.55 0.47 2.39
CA THR A 138 -21.80 0.28 1.63
C THR A 138 -22.14 -1.19 1.37
N ARG A 139 -21.23 -2.12 1.62
CA ARG A 139 -21.35 -3.55 1.32
C ARG A 139 -21.13 -4.42 2.55
N ASP A 140 -21.86 -5.50 2.67
CA ASP A 140 -21.78 -6.41 3.84
C ASP A 140 -20.38 -7.02 4.01
N TYR A 141 -19.66 -7.31 2.92
CA TYR A 141 -18.30 -7.87 3.00
C TYR A 141 -17.27 -6.87 3.52
N GLU A 142 -17.57 -5.58 3.50
CA GLU A 142 -16.71 -4.52 4.04
C GLU A 142 -16.77 -4.47 5.57
N ASP A 143 -17.87 -4.94 6.19
CA ASP A 143 -18.07 -5.09 7.64
C ASP A 143 -17.85 -6.55 8.09
N PHE A 144 -16.68 -7.09 7.78
CA PHE A 144 -16.33 -8.47 8.09
C PHE A 144 -15.36 -8.56 9.28
N GLY A 145 -15.61 -9.52 10.17
CA GLY A 145 -14.70 -9.82 11.29
C GLY A 145 -14.71 -8.75 12.38
N LYS A 146 -13.56 -8.12 12.65
CA LYS A 146 -13.35 -7.17 13.76
C LYS A 146 -13.61 -5.71 13.36
N GLY A 147 -14.45 -5.43 12.40
CA GLY A 147 -14.88 -4.10 12.05
C GLY A 147 -15.00 -3.87 10.55
N HIS A 148 -15.44 -2.66 10.15
CA HIS A 148 -15.32 -2.26 8.78
C HIS A 148 -14.04 -1.44 8.57
N ALA A 149 -13.08 -2.05 7.90
CA ALA A 149 -11.91 -1.34 7.40
C ALA A 149 -12.10 -1.16 5.91
N ILE A 150 -12.18 0.08 5.43
CA ILE A 150 -12.01 0.41 4.02
C ILE A 150 -10.69 1.15 3.90
N SER A 151 -9.68 0.46 3.36
CA SER A 151 -8.29 0.82 3.56
C SER A 151 -7.43 0.58 2.32
N ASN A 152 -6.15 0.94 2.36
CA ASN A 152 -5.16 0.69 1.30
C ASN A 152 -5.59 1.16 -0.10
N PRO A 153 -6.06 2.39 -0.29
CA PRO A 153 -6.49 2.86 -1.60
C PRO A 153 -5.37 2.75 -2.63
N PHE A 154 -5.73 2.38 -3.86
CA PHE A 154 -4.81 2.43 -5.01
C PHE A 154 -5.57 2.73 -6.29
N LEU A 155 -5.32 3.91 -6.86
CA LEU A 155 -5.99 4.40 -8.07
C LEU A 155 -5.32 3.87 -9.33
N THR A 156 -6.12 3.34 -10.26
CA THR A 156 -5.69 2.92 -11.60
C THR A 156 -6.70 3.40 -12.64
N LYS A 157 -6.22 3.91 -13.77
CA LYS A 157 -7.07 4.29 -14.88
C LYS A 157 -7.36 3.07 -15.78
N PHE A 158 -8.64 2.83 -16.09
CA PHE A 158 -9.13 1.78 -16.96
C PHE A 158 -10.00 2.39 -18.08
N GLY A 159 -9.41 2.54 -19.27
CA GLY A 159 -10.10 3.27 -20.35
C GLY A 159 -10.45 4.68 -19.91
N ASP A 160 -11.74 5.03 -19.97
CA ASP A 160 -12.26 6.34 -19.56
C ASP A 160 -12.65 6.38 -18.06
N LYS A 161 -12.54 5.24 -17.34
CA LYS A 161 -12.91 5.13 -15.93
C LYS A 161 -11.71 5.10 -15.02
N TYR A 162 -11.95 5.40 -13.75
CA TYR A 162 -11.03 5.24 -12.64
C TYR A 162 -11.50 4.09 -11.75
N ARG A 163 -10.60 3.15 -11.45
CA ARG A 163 -10.78 2.13 -10.43
C ARG A 163 -9.95 2.50 -9.22
N LEU A 164 -10.59 2.64 -8.08
CA LEU A 164 -9.93 2.77 -6.80
C LEU A 164 -9.99 1.41 -6.10
N TYR A 165 -8.89 0.64 -6.18
CA TYR A 165 -8.75 -0.60 -5.45
C TYR A 165 -8.62 -0.30 -3.97
N TYR A 166 -9.18 -1.14 -3.12
CA TYR A 166 -9.11 -1.01 -1.68
C TYR A 166 -9.17 -2.37 -0.99
N SER A 167 -8.67 -2.40 0.23
CA SER A 167 -8.80 -3.55 1.11
C SER A 167 -9.95 -3.32 2.08
N CYS A 168 -10.64 -4.38 2.52
CA CYS A 168 -11.77 -4.24 3.41
C CYS A 168 -12.00 -5.45 4.33
N GLY A 169 -12.85 -5.25 5.35
CA GLY A 169 -13.01 -6.18 6.44
C GLY A 169 -11.78 -6.24 7.35
N GLN A 170 -11.86 -6.96 8.45
CA GLN A 170 -10.78 -7.00 9.44
C GLN A 170 -10.63 -8.39 10.06
N THR A 171 -9.54 -9.08 9.76
CA THR A 171 -9.16 -10.34 10.41
C THR A 171 -8.12 -10.06 11.49
N PHE A 172 -8.40 -10.47 12.74
CA PHE A 172 -7.41 -10.37 13.82
C PHE A 172 -6.46 -11.55 13.76
N ILE A 173 -5.15 -11.26 13.74
CA ILE A 173 -4.08 -12.26 13.67
C ILE A 173 -3.48 -12.43 15.06
N GLU A 174 -3.77 -13.56 15.69
CA GLU A 174 -3.50 -13.81 17.11
C GLU A 174 -2.02 -13.80 17.47
N ASP A 175 -1.16 -14.39 16.63
CA ASP A 175 0.28 -14.55 16.92
C ASP A 175 1.08 -13.25 16.76
N CYS A 176 0.54 -12.23 16.08
CA CYS A 176 1.12 -10.90 16.01
C CYS A 176 0.32 -9.82 16.75
N GLY A 177 -0.94 -10.11 17.12
CA GLY A 177 -1.77 -9.28 17.99
C GLY A 177 -2.30 -8.00 17.33
N PHE A 178 -2.47 -7.98 16.01
CA PHE A 178 -3.12 -6.88 15.28
C PHE A 178 -4.03 -7.42 14.17
N GLY A 179 -4.89 -6.54 13.66
CA GLY A 179 -5.81 -6.87 12.57
C GLY A 179 -5.26 -6.47 11.23
N GLU A 180 -5.56 -7.26 10.21
CA GLU A 180 -5.23 -7.01 8.82
C GLU A 180 -6.48 -7.10 7.94
N PRO A 181 -6.54 -6.36 6.81
CA PRO A 181 -7.68 -6.39 5.92
C PRO A 181 -7.92 -7.77 5.31
N THR A 182 -9.17 -8.21 5.30
CA THR A 182 -9.54 -9.57 4.89
C THR A 182 -9.64 -9.72 3.38
N HIS A 183 -10.31 -8.76 2.70
CA HIS A 183 -10.66 -8.85 1.28
C HIS A 183 -10.05 -7.70 0.49
N ILE A 184 -9.92 -7.88 -0.83
CA ILE A 184 -9.66 -6.83 -1.80
C ILE A 184 -10.90 -6.63 -2.66
N SER A 185 -11.25 -5.35 -2.89
CA SER A 185 -12.27 -4.94 -3.85
C SER A 185 -11.81 -3.71 -4.62
N PHE A 186 -12.67 -3.18 -5.47
CA PHE A 186 -12.52 -1.84 -6.04
C PHE A 186 -13.87 -1.16 -6.20
N ALA A 187 -13.83 0.15 -6.33
CA ALA A 187 -14.96 0.95 -6.77
C ALA A 187 -14.61 1.68 -8.08
N GLU A 188 -15.60 1.87 -8.96
CA GLU A 188 -15.41 2.57 -10.23
C GLU A 188 -16.12 3.92 -10.25
N SER A 189 -15.51 4.88 -10.97
CA SER A 189 -16.09 6.20 -11.24
C SER A 189 -15.61 6.74 -12.59
N ASP A 190 -16.41 7.62 -13.19
CA ASP A 190 -15.98 8.45 -14.33
C ASP A 190 -15.20 9.71 -13.85
N ASN A 191 -15.18 9.97 -12.56
CA ASN A 191 -14.47 11.09 -11.94
C ASN A 191 -13.34 10.56 -11.03
N VAL A 192 -12.18 11.23 -11.06
CA VAL A 192 -10.97 10.80 -10.33
C VAL A 192 -11.16 10.73 -8.82
N SER A 193 -12.00 11.58 -8.23
CA SER A 193 -12.09 11.72 -6.77
C SER A 193 -13.49 11.61 -6.18
N ARG A 194 -14.52 11.35 -7.00
CA ARG A 194 -15.92 11.32 -6.54
C ARG A 194 -16.76 10.30 -7.31
N GLY A 195 -17.91 9.93 -6.74
CA GLY A 195 -18.91 9.11 -7.42
C GLY A 195 -18.53 7.63 -7.59
N TYR A 196 -17.65 7.14 -6.75
CA TYR A 196 -17.23 5.75 -6.75
C TYR A 196 -18.36 4.82 -6.31
N ILE A 197 -18.53 3.72 -7.05
CA ILE A 197 -19.51 2.67 -6.77
C ILE A 197 -18.76 1.37 -6.57
N SER A 198 -18.83 0.83 -5.34
CA SER A 198 -18.21 -0.44 -4.95
C SER A 198 -18.90 -1.65 -5.61
N LEU A 199 -18.12 -2.66 -5.94
CA LEU A 199 -18.62 -3.94 -6.45
C LEU A 199 -19.55 -4.63 -5.45
N GLU A 200 -20.41 -5.53 -5.95
CA GLU A 200 -21.30 -6.36 -5.12
C GLU A 200 -20.54 -7.44 -4.32
N LYS A 201 -19.34 -7.82 -4.79
CA LYS A 201 -18.50 -8.86 -4.17
C LYS A 201 -17.04 -8.45 -4.25
N PRO A 202 -16.20 -8.89 -3.29
CA PRO A 202 -14.76 -8.69 -3.38
C PRO A 202 -14.17 -9.46 -4.57
N ILE A 203 -13.06 -8.97 -5.11
CA ILE A 203 -12.32 -9.65 -6.20
C ILE A 203 -11.30 -10.65 -5.68
N ILE A 204 -10.76 -10.44 -4.48
CA ILE A 204 -9.84 -11.36 -3.82
C ILE A 204 -10.29 -11.55 -2.37
N SER A 205 -10.33 -12.79 -1.95
CA SER A 205 -10.62 -13.22 -0.57
C SER A 205 -9.61 -14.27 -0.14
N PRO A 206 -9.38 -14.46 1.16
CA PRO A 206 -8.56 -15.56 1.65
C PRO A 206 -9.09 -16.92 1.16
N ASP A 207 -8.15 -17.81 0.84
CA ASP A 207 -8.41 -19.17 0.44
C ASP A 207 -7.53 -20.10 1.27
N GLU A 208 -8.14 -20.98 2.08
CA GLU A 208 -7.45 -21.92 2.97
C GLU A 208 -6.47 -22.84 2.23
N SER A 209 -6.69 -23.10 0.95
CA SER A 209 -5.80 -23.90 0.11
C SER A 209 -4.60 -23.12 -0.43
N SER A 210 -4.62 -21.79 -0.35
CA SER A 210 -3.55 -20.92 -0.84
C SER A 210 -2.32 -20.97 0.07
N LEU A 211 -1.13 -21.03 -0.53
CA LEU A 211 0.14 -20.97 0.20
C LEU A 211 0.58 -19.55 0.59
N HIS A 212 -0.03 -18.53 0.01
CA HIS A 212 0.35 -17.12 0.18
C HIS A 212 -0.80 -16.20 0.60
N LEU A 213 -2.04 -16.73 0.70
CA LEU A 213 -3.26 -15.93 0.93
C LEU A 213 -4.32 -16.73 1.73
N ASN A 214 -3.93 -17.42 2.79
CA ASN A 214 -4.88 -18.23 3.55
C ASN A 214 -5.39 -17.60 4.87
N LEU A 215 -4.93 -16.37 5.19
CA LEU A 215 -5.41 -15.62 6.35
C LEU A 215 -6.16 -14.36 5.96
N CYS A 216 -5.51 -13.45 5.25
CA CYS A 216 -6.09 -12.18 4.81
C CYS A 216 -5.29 -11.58 3.65
N SER A 217 -5.87 -10.57 3.00
CA SER A 217 -5.40 -10.10 1.69
C SER A 217 -4.45 -8.91 1.74
N GLY A 218 -4.28 -8.25 2.90
CA GLY A 218 -3.42 -7.08 3.00
C GLY A 218 -3.80 -5.95 2.03
N CYS A 219 -3.00 -5.69 1.01
CA CYS A 219 -3.26 -4.68 -0.02
C CYS A 219 -2.95 -5.17 -1.43
N LEU A 220 -3.52 -4.50 -2.44
CA LEU A 220 -3.25 -4.74 -3.86
C LEU A 220 -2.89 -3.42 -4.55
N LYS A 221 -1.77 -3.41 -5.28
CA LYS A 221 -1.32 -2.29 -6.13
C LYS A 221 -1.33 -2.75 -7.58
N VAL A 222 -2.18 -2.14 -8.41
CA VAL A 222 -2.43 -2.58 -9.80
C VAL A 222 -1.78 -1.63 -10.80
N TYR A 223 -0.85 -2.13 -11.59
CA TYR A 223 -0.13 -1.37 -12.61
C TYR A 223 -0.48 -1.88 -14.00
N HIS A 224 -0.66 -0.95 -14.94
CA HIS A 224 -0.92 -1.24 -16.34
C HIS A 224 0.42 -1.39 -17.08
N LEU A 225 0.64 -2.54 -17.70
CA LEU A 225 1.69 -2.81 -18.68
C LEU A 225 1.14 -2.60 -20.10
N SER A 226 1.97 -2.76 -21.11
CA SER A 226 1.52 -2.59 -22.51
C SER A 226 0.56 -3.68 -23.00
N ASP A 227 0.57 -4.86 -22.38
CA ASP A 227 -0.19 -6.05 -22.80
C ASP A 227 -1.14 -6.62 -21.74
N CYS A 228 -1.03 -6.18 -20.47
CA CYS A 228 -1.88 -6.67 -19.38
C CYS A 228 -1.77 -5.76 -18.15
N TYR A 229 -2.35 -6.19 -17.04
CA TYR A 229 -2.18 -5.60 -15.72
C TYR A 229 -1.36 -6.52 -14.83
N ILE A 230 -0.53 -5.95 -13.97
CA ILE A 230 0.08 -6.68 -12.85
C ILE A 230 -0.49 -6.18 -11.54
N GLY A 231 -0.64 -7.12 -10.60
CA GLY A 231 -0.94 -6.84 -9.21
C GLY A 231 0.27 -7.14 -8.33
N LEU A 232 0.69 -6.18 -7.53
CA LEU A 232 1.60 -6.42 -6.41
C LEU A 232 0.77 -6.50 -5.15
N GLN A 233 0.53 -7.72 -4.66
CA GLN A 233 -0.34 -7.97 -3.52
C GLN A 233 0.47 -8.31 -2.28
N ASN A 234 0.14 -7.68 -1.17
CA ASN A 234 0.57 -8.14 0.14
C ASN A 234 -0.29 -9.34 0.54
N GLY A 235 0.26 -10.54 0.41
CA GLY A 235 -0.37 -11.78 0.85
C GLY A 235 -0.04 -12.07 2.31
N ILE A 236 -1.05 -12.39 3.13
CA ILE A 236 -0.88 -12.75 4.53
C ILE A 236 -1.38 -14.18 4.73
N TYR A 237 -0.49 -15.03 5.23
CA TYR A 237 -0.73 -16.47 5.29
C TYR A 237 -0.15 -17.10 6.56
N LYS A 238 -0.72 -18.24 6.94
CA LYS A 238 -0.24 -19.07 8.04
C LYS A 238 0.54 -20.28 7.49
N ARG A 239 1.74 -20.48 8.01
CA ARG A 239 2.58 -21.65 7.74
C ARG A 239 3.26 -22.09 9.04
N ASP A 240 3.26 -23.40 9.31
CA ASP A 240 3.87 -23.98 10.52
C ASP A 240 3.38 -23.31 11.83
N GLY A 241 2.09 -22.96 11.87
CA GLY A 241 1.46 -22.34 13.04
C GLY A 241 1.74 -20.86 13.24
N LYS A 242 2.51 -20.19 12.34
CA LYS A 242 2.88 -18.77 12.41
C LYS A 242 2.34 -17.99 11.22
N SER A 243 2.02 -16.72 11.44
CA SER A 243 1.69 -15.79 10.38
C SER A 243 2.94 -15.29 9.65
N HIS A 244 2.79 -15.11 8.35
CA HIS A 244 3.80 -14.58 7.44
C HIS A 244 3.17 -13.54 6.53
N SER A 245 4.00 -12.67 5.97
CA SER A 245 3.56 -11.65 5.04
C SER A 245 4.66 -11.38 4.01
N GLY A 246 4.27 -11.30 2.73
CA GLY A 246 5.16 -11.00 1.62
C GLY A 246 4.39 -10.37 0.46
N ILE A 247 5.11 -9.86 -0.52
CA ILE A 247 4.54 -9.33 -1.76
C ILE A 247 4.61 -10.42 -2.82
N VAL A 248 3.48 -10.71 -3.43
CA VAL A 248 3.35 -11.63 -4.58
C VAL A 248 3.08 -10.84 -5.85
N LEU A 249 3.57 -11.37 -6.97
CA LEU A 249 3.25 -10.89 -8.31
C LEU A 249 2.04 -11.65 -8.85
N LEU A 250 1.04 -10.89 -9.23
CA LEU A 250 -0.16 -11.36 -9.90
C LEU A 250 -0.21 -10.80 -11.33
N LYS A 251 -0.91 -11.50 -12.24
CA LYS A 251 -1.22 -11.05 -13.59
C LYS A 251 -2.73 -11.02 -13.81
N SER A 252 -3.22 -10.07 -14.60
CA SER A 252 -4.62 -9.98 -14.99
C SER A 252 -4.76 -9.31 -16.35
N ASP A 253 -5.72 -9.78 -17.17
CA ASP A 253 -6.06 -9.15 -18.44
C ASP A 253 -7.15 -8.07 -18.29
N ASP A 254 -7.93 -8.11 -17.21
CA ASP A 254 -9.10 -7.25 -16.98
C ASP A 254 -9.03 -6.41 -15.67
N GLY A 255 -7.98 -6.62 -14.84
CA GLY A 255 -7.84 -6.00 -13.53
C GLY A 255 -8.86 -6.47 -12.49
N ILE A 256 -9.54 -7.59 -12.74
CA ILE A 256 -10.55 -8.20 -11.85
C ILE A 256 -10.11 -9.61 -11.47
N ASN A 257 -9.78 -10.41 -12.49
CA ASN A 257 -9.36 -11.79 -12.33
C ASN A 257 -7.84 -11.84 -12.30
N PHE A 258 -7.28 -12.10 -11.13
CA PHE A 258 -5.83 -12.13 -10.92
C PHE A 258 -5.32 -13.56 -10.78
N GLU A 259 -4.28 -13.89 -11.54
CA GLU A 259 -3.55 -15.15 -11.47
C GLU A 259 -2.24 -14.95 -10.70
N TYR A 260 -1.94 -15.85 -9.77
CA TYR A 260 -0.64 -15.87 -9.07
C TYR A 260 0.47 -16.31 -10.00
N ILE A 261 1.54 -15.55 -10.05
CA ILE A 261 2.73 -15.83 -10.87
C ILE A 261 3.88 -16.34 -10.00
N ARG A 262 4.26 -15.56 -8.96
CA ARG A 262 5.37 -15.91 -8.07
C ARG A 262 5.41 -15.04 -6.83
N ASP A 263 6.16 -15.48 -5.84
CA ASP A 263 6.62 -14.60 -4.76
C ASP A 263 7.52 -13.51 -5.36
N PHE A 264 7.27 -12.24 -5.02
CA PHE A 264 7.99 -11.09 -5.57
C PHE A 264 9.01 -10.53 -4.58
N LEU A 265 8.60 -10.32 -3.33
CA LEU A 265 9.48 -9.88 -2.25
C LEU A 265 9.00 -10.46 -0.91
N SER A 266 9.90 -11.11 -0.20
CA SER A 266 9.56 -11.77 1.07
C SER A 266 10.65 -11.59 2.13
N PRO A 267 10.34 -11.78 3.41
CA PRO A 267 11.33 -11.73 4.49
C PRO A 267 12.51 -12.68 4.30
N GLN A 268 12.32 -13.82 3.64
CA GLN A 268 13.39 -14.80 3.36
C GLN A 268 14.49 -14.24 2.46
N MET A 269 14.19 -13.18 1.70
CA MET A 269 15.17 -12.49 0.83
C MET A 269 16.02 -11.47 1.61
N CYS A 270 15.81 -11.32 2.92
CA CYS A 270 16.46 -10.28 3.72
C CYS A 270 17.97 -10.45 3.87
N GLY A 271 18.51 -11.68 3.75
CA GLY A 271 19.91 -11.94 4.06
C GLY A 271 20.26 -11.42 5.46
N ASP A 272 21.26 -10.54 5.55
CA ASP A 272 21.67 -9.88 6.80
C ASP A 272 20.81 -8.65 7.17
N ASN A 273 19.81 -8.28 6.34
CA ASN A 273 18.94 -7.12 6.54
C ASN A 273 17.87 -7.37 7.61
N LYS A 274 18.26 -7.53 8.86
CA LYS A 274 17.37 -7.88 9.99
C LYS A 274 16.16 -6.96 10.18
N TRP A 275 16.17 -5.76 9.60
CA TRP A 275 15.05 -4.80 9.69
C TRP A 275 13.79 -5.30 8.95
N MET A 276 13.90 -6.22 7.98
CA MET A 276 12.80 -6.80 7.22
C MET A 276 12.59 -8.31 7.47
N ALA A 277 13.13 -8.83 8.56
CA ALA A 277 13.23 -10.29 8.77
C ALA A 277 11.89 -10.98 9.10
N GLN A 278 10.83 -10.24 9.46
CA GLN A 278 9.59 -10.84 9.90
C GLN A 278 8.45 -10.69 8.89
N TYR A 279 8.18 -9.46 8.44
CA TYR A 279 7.08 -9.16 7.54
C TYR A 279 7.51 -8.18 6.45
N VAL A 280 6.99 -8.36 5.24
CA VAL A 280 7.03 -7.39 4.15
C VAL A 280 5.59 -7.08 3.79
N TYR A 281 5.24 -5.79 3.73
CA TYR A 281 3.86 -5.33 3.60
C TYR A 281 3.57 -4.63 2.27
N ALA A 282 3.12 -3.38 2.35
CA ALA A 282 2.73 -2.60 1.20
C ALA A 282 3.91 -2.04 0.41
N CYS A 283 3.65 -1.71 -0.84
CA CYS A 283 4.67 -1.16 -1.73
C CYS A 283 4.10 -0.11 -2.69
N CYS A 284 5.03 0.60 -3.34
CA CYS A 284 4.76 1.49 -4.46
C CYS A 284 5.88 1.33 -5.49
N LEU A 285 5.52 0.94 -6.70
CA LEU A 285 6.45 0.84 -7.83
C LEU A 285 6.53 2.19 -8.53
N SER A 286 7.74 2.67 -8.79
CA SER A 286 8.06 3.96 -9.40
C SER A 286 9.11 3.79 -10.48
N LYS A 287 8.91 4.44 -11.63
CA LYS A 287 9.91 4.50 -12.70
C LYS A 287 10.77 5.75 -12.53
N GLN A 288 12.07 5.59 -12.41
CA GLN A 288 13.03 6.67 -12.23
C GLN A 288 14.19 6.51 -13.22
N GLY A 289 14.12 7.25 -14.32
CA GLY A 289 15.07 7.11 -15.44
C GLY A 289 15.01 5.71 -16.04
N ASN A 290 16.14 5.00 -16.02
CA ASN A 290 16.28 3.62 -16.50
C ASN A 290 16.10 2.56 -15.40
N LYS A 291 15.48 2.90 -14.28
CA LYS A 291 15.23 1.97 -13.16
C LYS A 291 13.76 1.89 -12.81
N LEU A 292 13.32 0.70 -12.43
CA LEU A 292 12.12 0.49 -11.63
C LEU A 292 12.51 0.32 -10.18
N ARG A 293 11.94 1.14 -9.29
CA ARG A 293 12.12 1.09 -7.84
C ARG A 293 10.82 0.75 -7.15
N LEU A 294 10.84 -0.31 -6.36
CA LEU A 294 9.77 -0.66 -5.45
C LEU A 294 10.13 -0.12 -4.07
N TYR A 295 9.47 0.94 -3.64
CA TYR A 295 9.49 1.37 -2.24
C TYR A 295 8.54 0.47 -1.47
N PHE A 296 8.99 -0.12 -0.37
CA PHE A 296 8.18 -1.05 0.42
C PHE A 296 8.44 -0.87 1.91
N ASN A 297 7.44 -1.17 2.74
CA ASN A 297 7.67 -1.25 4.16
C ASN A 297 7.81 -2.69 4.64
N ALA A 298 8.64 -2.86 5.66
CA ALA A 298 8.89 -4.14 6.27
C ALA A 298 9.15 -4.00 7.77
N ARG A 299 9.00 -5.11 8.49
CA ARG A 299 9.06 -5.18 9.95
C ARG A 299 10.06 -6.23 10.41
N ASN A 300 10.79 -5.91 11.46
CA ASN A 300 11.88 -6.74 11.97
C ASN A 300 11.43 -7.89 12.88
N THR A 301 10.28 -7.79 13.55
CA THR A 301 9.75 -8.80 14.48
C THR A 301 8.23 -8.71 14.61
N SER A 302 7.58 -9.81 15.00
CA SER A 302 6.13 -9.87 15.27
C SER A 302 5.70 -9.13 16.54
N SER A 303 6.61 -8.80 17.44
CA SER A 303 6.30 -8.13 18.72
C SER A 303 5.69 -6.75 18.53
N ASN A 304 4.54 -6.49 19.12
CA ASN A 304 3.90 -5.17 19.13
C ASN A 304 4.69 -4.11 19.91
N VAL A 305 5.56 -4.54 20.83
CA VAL A 305 6.36 -3.64 21.69
C VAL A 305 7.69 -3.29 21.04
N THR A 306 8.40 -4.29 20.51
CA THR A 306 9.76 -4.12 19.95
C THR A 306 9.79 -4.07 18.43
N GLY A 307 8.69 -4.39 17.74
CA GLY A 307 8.60 -4.32 16.30
C GLY A 307 8.78 -2.88 15.79
N ARG A 308 9.50 -2.76 14.70
CA ARG A 308 9.80 -1.49 14.03
C ARG A 308 9.59 -1.67 12.54
N GLU A 309 8.83 -0.75 11.96
CA GLU A 309 8.61 -0.70 10.51
C GLU A 309 9.43 0.42 9.89
N SER A 310 10.03 0.12 8.77
CA SER A 310 10.87 1.03 8.00
C SER A 310 10.60 0.86 6.51
N ILE A 311 11.00 1.83 5.70
CA ILE A 311 10.84 1.78 4.24
C ILE A 311 12.19 1.50 3.59
N GLY A 312 12.20 0.54 2.67
CA GLY A 312 13.33 0.19 1.84
C GLY A 312 13.03 0.23 0.36
N ILE A 313 14.03 -0.10 -0.44
CA ILE A 313 13.99 -0.13 -1.89
C ILE A 313 14.40 -1.52 -2.39
N TYR A 314 13.65 -2.01 -3.38
CA TYR A 314 13.92 -3.18 -4.19
C TYR A 314 13.89 -2.71 -5.65
N GLU A 315 15.00 -2.78 -6.40
CA GLU A 315 15.12 -2.11 -7.69
C GLU A 315 15.70 -3.00 -8.79
N ALA A 316 15.36 -2.69 -10.03
CA ALA A 316 15.90 -3.32 -11.24
C ALA A 316 16.22 -2.27 -12.30
N ASP A 317 17.21 -2.55 -13.15
CA ASP A 317 17.46 -1.81 -14.38
C ASP A 317 16.46 -2.25 -15.47
N ILE A 318 16.00 -1.29 -16.31
CA ILE A 318 15.03 -1.49 -17.43
C ILE A 318 15.64 -1.09 -18.77
#